data_a243f0a861ef80e541067427f12141f3
#
_entry.id   a243f0a861ef80e541067427f12141f3
#
_cell.length_a   1.000
_cell.length_b   1.000
_cell.length_c   1.000
_cell.angle_alpha   90.00
_cell.angle_beta   90.00
_cell.angle_gamma   90.00
#
_symmetry.space_group_name_H-M   'P 1'
#
loop_
_entity.id
_entity.type
_entity.pdbx_description
1 polymer ?
#
loop_
_entity_poly.entity_id
_entity_poly.type
_entity_poly.pdbx_seq_one_letter_code
_entity_poly.pdbx_strand_id
1 'polypeptide(L)'
;LQWTAEDRNGDKLVYDVYFREIGDASYKLLRGDLTDPFIAIDGQSLADGRYIFRIVAKDSPSNPLTLALMGEKTTEPVDIDNTAPTIAASGTPQITGDKTRVAFDASDASSYLTRAEYSVNGSEWRPVYADDGISDGPRERYTVEIATPTSGEYAVTLRVYDVNGNAGN
;
A
#
# COMPACT_ATOMS: atom_id res chain seq x y z
N LEU A 1 -9.00 2.50 10.93
CA LEU A 1 -10.31 1.87 11.15
C LEU A 1 -11.20 2.80 11.95
N GLN A 2 -12.45 2.92 11.52
CA GLN A 2 -13.48 3.68 12.22
C GLN A 2 -14.77 2.85 12.22
N TRP A 3 -15.54 2.94 13.31
CA TRP A 3 -16.80 2.21 13.45
C TRP A 3 -17.84 3.04 14.20
N THR A 4 -19.06 2.54 14.22
CA THR A 4 -20.15 3.07 15.05
C THR A 4 -20.70 1.93 15.89
N ALA A 5 -20.99 2.22 17.15
CA ALA A 5 -21.66 1.31 18.05
C ALA A 5 -22.64 2.12 18.92
N GLU A 6 -23.79 1.54 19.18
CA GLU A 6 -24.82 2.14 20.00
C GLU A 6 -25.22 1.16 21.12
N ASP A 7 -25.37 1.69 22.31
CA ASP A 7 -25.98 0.99 23.41
C ASP A 7 -27.38 1.54 23.68
N ARG A 8 -28.39 0.67 23.84
CA ARG A 8 -29.79 1.09 24.02
C ARG A 8 -30.02 1.79 25.34
N ASN A 9 -29.21 1.52 26.34
CA ASN A 9 -29.32 2.11 27.70
C ASN A 9 -28.47 3.37 27.83
N GLY A 10 -27.65 3.69 26.80
CA GLY A 10 -26.72 4.80 26.84
C GLY A 10 -25.47 4.55 27.68
N ASP A 11 -25.11 3.28 27.87
CA ASP A 11 -23.95 2.89 28.64
C ASP A 11 -22.63 3.28 27.90
N LYS A 12 -21.59 3.49 28.71
CA LYS A 12 -20.27 3.73 28.15
C LYS A 12 -19.70 2.46 27.53
N LEU A 13 -19.28 2.56 26.25
CA LEU A 13 -18.68 1.46 25.55
C LEU A 13 -17.16 1.58 25.57
N VAL A 14 -16.49 0.43 25.63
CA VAL A 14 -15.06 0.27 25.31
C VAL A 14 -14.90 -0.77 24.22
N TYR A 15 -13.79 -0.66 23.48
CA TYR A 15 -13.61 -1.47 22.28
C TYR A 15 -12.30 -2.20 22.33
N ASP A 16 -12.34 -3.49 21.92
CA ASP A 16 -11.15 -4.25 21.58
C ASP A 16 -11.08 -4.42 20.06
N VAL A 17 -9.90 -4.22 19.51
CA VAL A 17 -9.63 -4.45 18.10
C VAL A 17 -8.70 -5.63 17.97
N TYR A 18 -9.13 -6.61 17.21
CA TYR A 18 -8.37 -7.81 16.88
C TYR A 18 -8.09 -7.84 15.39
N PHE A 19 -7.07 -8.58 15.01
CA PHE A 19 -6.75 -8.83 13.60
C PHE A 19 -6.34 -10.29 13.40
N ARG A 20 -6.49 -10.75 12.18
CA ARG A 20 -5.89 -12.00 11.69
C ARG A 20 -5.60 -11.88 10.20
N GLU A 21 -4.58 -12.55 9.74
CA GLU A 21 -4.39 -12.76 8.31
C GLU A 21 -5.44 -13.76 7.77
N ILE A 22 -5.80 -13.63 6.48
CA ILE A 22 -6.67 -14.61 5.84
C ILE A 22 -5.94 -15.96 5.80
N GLY A 23 -6.59 -16.99 6.37
CA GLY A 23 -5.98 -18.30 6.55
C GLY A 23 -5.56 -18.60 7.99
N ASP A 24 -5.33 -17.58 8.82
CA ASP A 24 -5.13 -17.80 10.25
C ASP A 24 -6.40 -18.31 10.93
N ALA A 25 -6.23 -19.28 11.83
CA ALA A 25 -7.35 -19.86 12.58
C ALA A 25 -7.85 -18.95 13.73
N SER A 26 -7.02 -18.05 14.24
CA SER A 26 -7.30 -17.26 15.42
C SER A 26 -6.99 -15.79 15.25
N TYR A 27 -7.78 -14.96 15.93
CA TYR A 27 -7.53 -13.52 16.03
C TYR A 27 -6.49 -13.21 17.10
N LYS A 28 -5.67 -12.22 16.83
CA LYS A 28 -4.70 -11.63 17.76
C LYS A 28 -5.22 -10.28 18.22
N LEU A 29 -5.04 -9.93 19.48
CA LEU A 29 -5.40 -8.61 19.99
C LEU A 29 -4.42 -7.57 19.43
N LEU A 30 -4.95 -6.55 18.75
CA LEU A 30 -4.18 -5.41 18.28
C LEU A 30 -4.15 -4.30 19.34
N ARG A 31 -5.33 -3.95 19.85
CA ARG A 31 -5.49 -2.93 20.89
C ARG A 31 -6.74 -3.23 21.71
N GLY A 32 -6.64 -3.12 23.04
CA GLY A 32 -7.77 -3.27 23.95
C GLY A 32 -8.14 -1.96 24.64
N ASP A 33 -9.35 -1.97 25.18
CA ASP A 33 -9.92 -0.92 26.04
C ASP A 33 -9.89 0.49 25.43
N LEU A 34 -10.11 0.59 24.13
CA LEU A 34 -10.28 1.88 23.45
C LEU A 34 -11.60 2.52 23.87
N THR A 35 -11.55 3.82 24.13
CA THR A 35 -12.75 4.62 24.45
C THR A 35 -13.31 5.34 23.23
N ASP A 36 -12.49 5.55 22.22
CA ASP A 36 -12.87 6.19 20.98
C ASP A 36 -13.23 5.15 19.91
N PRO A 37 -14.23 5.39 19.05
CA PRO A 37 -14.67 4.45 18.03
C PRO A 37 -13.80 4.49 16.77
N PHE A 38 -12.49 4.65 16.93
CA PHE A 38 -11.52 4.59 15.84
C PHE A 38 -10.12 4.18 16.33
N ILE A 39 -9.30 3.70 15.42
CA ILE A 39 -7.87 3.45 15.60
C ILE A 39 -7.12 3.74 14.30
N ALA A 40 -6.02 4.47 14.38
CA ALA A 40 -5.04 4.53 13.31
C ALA A 40 -4.08 3.33 13.42
N ILE A 41 -3.89 2.61 12.33
CA ILE A 41 -2.96 1.49 12.22
C ILE A 41 -1.91 1.88 11.20
N ASP A 42 -0.65 1.82 11.61
CA ASP A 42 0.46 1.95 10.68
C ASP A 42 0.59 0.63 9.91
N GLY A 43 0.41 0.67 8.59
CA GLY A 43 0.55 -0.50 7.72
C GLY A 43 1.91 -1.18 7.86
N GLN A 44 2.97 -0.41 8.11
CA GLN A 44 4.33 -0.94 8.30
C GLN A 44 4.48 -1.80 9.56
N SER A 45 3.52 -1.77 10.48
CA SER A 45 3.50 -2.63 11.66
C SER A 45 3.02 -4.05 11.39
N LEU A 46 2.45 -4.30 10.21
CA LEU A 46 1.96 -5.60 9.76
C LEU A 46 2.80 -6.07 8.55
N ALA A 47 2.99 -7.37 8.42
CA ALA A 47 3.60 -7.94 7.22
C ALA A 47 2.65 -7.77 6.01
N ASP A 48 3.21 -7.84 4.80
CA ASP A 48 2.40 -7.87 3.59
C ASP A 48 1.45 -9.06 3.62
N GLY A 49 0.19 -8.83 3.27
CA GLY A 49 -0.85 -9.85 3.32
C GLY A 49 -2.25 -9.28 3.36
N ARG A 50 -3.23 -10.17 3.46
CA ARG A 50 -4.65 -9.80 3.55
C ARG A 50 -5.18 -10.06 4.94
N TYR A 51 -5.74 -9.03 5.55
CA TYR A 51 -6.16 -9.04 6.95
C TYR A 51 -7.65 -8.79 7.12
N ILE A 52 -8.22 -9.40 8.14
CA ILE A 52 -9.56 -9.10 8.63
C ILE A 52 -9.42 -8.55 10.04
N PHE A 53 -10.02 -7.39 10.29
CA PHE A 53 -10.08 -6.80 11.61
C PHE A 53 -11.43 -7.10 12.23
N ARG A 54 -11.45 -7.37 13.55
CA ARG A 54 -12.64 -7.59 14.33
C ARG A 54 -12.69 -6.59 15.48
N ILE A 55 -13.75 -5.84 15.54
CA ILE A 55 -14.04 -4.90 16.61
C ILE A 55 -15.05 -5.54 17.56
N VAL A 56 -14.73 -5.53 18.85
CA VAL A 56 -15.62 -5.99 19.91
C VAL A 56 -15.95 -4.80 20.80
N ALA A 57 -17.22 -4.41 20.85
CA ALA A 57 -17.73 -3.38 21.75
C ALA A 57 -18.21 -4.05 23.04
N LYS A 58 -17.88 -3.46 24.19
CA LYS A 58 -18.23 -3.95 25.53
C LYS A 58 -18.82 -2.81 26.36
N ASP A 59 -19.87 -3.06 27.10
CA ASP A 59 -20.49 -2.13 28.07
C ASP A 59 -19.98 -2.34 29.52
N SER A 60 -18.93 -3.18 29.67
CA SER A 60 -18.36 -3.55 30.97
C SER A 60 -17.94 -2.38 31.88
N PRO A 61 -17.59 -1.17 31.38
CA PRO A 61 -17.35 -0.04 32.26
C PRO A 61 -18.58 0.42 33.08
N SER A 62 -19.78 0.17 32.55
CA SER A 62 -21.05 0.56 33.17
C SER A 62 -21.74 -0.60 33.86
N ASN A 63 -21.38 -1.84 33.53
CA ASN A 63 -22.10 -3.04 34.00
C ASN A 63 -21.15 -4.03 34.68
N PRO A 64 -21.65 -4.72 35.76
CA PRO A 64 -20.91 -5.85 36.32
C PRO A 64 -20.65 -6.93 35.29
N LEU A 65 -19.53 -7.63 35.40
CA LEU A 65 -19.09 -8.66 34.44
C LEU A 65 -20.16 -9.73 34.13
N THR A 66 -21.03 -10.01 35.10
CA THR A 66 -22.11 -11.00 34.94
C THR A 66 -23.30 -10.50 34.13
N LEU A 67 -23.40 -9.19 33.91
CA LEU A 67 -24.47 -8.51 33.16
C LEU A 67 -23.96 -7.77 31.93
N ALA A 68 -22.64 -7.64 31.81
CA ALA A 68 -22.02 -6.95 30.68
C ALA A 68 -22.31 -7.66 29.34
N LEU A 69 -22.68 -6.86 28.36
CA LEU A 69 -22.98 -7.29 27.01
C LEU A 69 -21.80 -6.99 26.08
N MET A 70 -21.75 -7.74 25.02
CA MET A 70 -20.74 -7.54 23.95
C MET A 70 -21.40 -7.66 22.59
N GLY A 71 -20.93 -6.83 21.66
CA GLY A 71 -21.26 -6.92 20.23
C GLY A 71 -19.99 -6.90 19.41
N GLU A 72 -19.98 -7.58 18.28
CA GLU A 72 -18.80 -7.60 17.41
C GLU A 72 -19.15 -7.38 15.94
N LYS A 73 -18.18 -6.87 15.20
CA LYS A 73 -18.24 -6.74 13.74
C LYS A 73 -16.85 -6.92 13.15
N THR A 74 -16.81 -7.54 11.98
CA THR A 74 -15.59 -7.71 11.19
C THR A 74 -15.59 -6.78 9.97
N THR A 75 -14.39 -6.41 9.51
CA THR A 75 -14.22 -5.70 8.25
C THR A 75 -14.30 -6.67 7.07
N GLU A 76 -14.48 -6.13 5.88
CA GLU A 76 -14.02 -6.80 4.67
C GLU A 76 -12.50 -6.96 4.74
N PRO A 77 -11.92 -7.88 3.93
CA PRO A 77 -10.47 -8.02 3.84
C PRO A 77 -9.78 -6.71 3.44
N VAL A 78 -8.68 -6.40 4.12
CA VAL A 78 -7.82 -5.24 3.89
C VAL A 78 -6.47 -5.76 3.44
N ASP A 79 -5.99 -5.28 2.30
CA ASP A 79 -4.65 -5.60 1.79
C ASP A 79 -3.62 -4.68 2.43
N ILE A 80 -2.54 -5.27 2.96
CA ILE A 80 -1.35 -4.57 3.48
C ILE A 80 -0.20 -4.92 2.53
N ASP A 81 0.43 -3.88 2.01
CA ASP A 81 1.56 -3.99 1.10
C ASP A 81 2.57 -2.90 1.41
N ASN A 82 3.75 -3.31 1.86
CA ASN A 82 4.89 -2.47 2.20
C ASN A 82 6.07 -2.72 1.25
N THR A 83 5.88 -3.57 0.24
CA THR A 83 6.93 -3.95 -0.70
C THR A 83 6.97 -3.00 -1.87
N ALA A 84 8.13 -2.44 -2.15
CA ALA A 84 8.31 -1.54 -3.28
C ALA A 84 8.36 -2.32 -4.61
N PRO A 85 7.88 -1.71 -5.71
CA PRO A 85 8.02 -2.27 -7.05
C PRO A 85 9.47 -2.59 -7.41
N THR A 86 9.68 -3.66 -8.15
CA THR A 86 10.98 -4.02 -8.74
C THR A 86 11.08 -3.49 -10.16
N ILE A 87 12.26 -2.98 -10.52
CA ILE A 87 12.52 -2.38 -11.84
C ILE A 87 13.77 -3.02 -12.44
N ALA A 88 13.70 -3.35 -13.72
CA ALA A 88 14.83 -3.85 -14.48
C ALA A 88 14.93 -3.15 -15.84
N ALA A 89 16.14 -2.79 -16.26
CA ALA A 89 16.36 -2.32 -17.63
C ALA A 89 16.05 -3.46 -18.61
N SER A 90 15.35 -3.15 -19.69
CA SER A 90 14.85 -4.11 -20.67
C SER A 90 15.52 -3.89 -22.02
N GLY A 91 16.31 -4.87 -22.45
CA GLY A 91 17.04 -4.81 -23.71
C GLY A 91 18.23 -3.86 -23.71
N THR A 92 18.69 -3.50 -24.91
CA THR A 92 19.77 -2.54 -25.10
C THR A 92 19.23 -1.17 -25.48
N PRO A 93 19.83 -0.07 -24.99
CA PRO A 93 19.44 1.27 -25.40
C PRO A 93 19.50 1.44 -26.95
N GLN A 94 18.48 2.08 -27.50
CA GLN A 94 18.37 2.34 -28.93
C GLN A 94 18.76 3.80 -29.23
N ILE A 95 19.82 4.00 -29.97
CA ILE A 95 20.33 5.33 -30.33
C ILE A 95 19.85 5.69 -31.74
N THR A 96 19.20 6.85 -31.85
CA THR A 96 18.76 7.40 -33.15
C THR A 96 19.06 8.89 -33.19
N GLY A 97 20.11 9.24 -33.97
CA GLY A 97 20.59 10.63 -34.02
C GLY A 97 21.09 11.12 -32.66
N ASP A 98 20.51 12.19 -32.18
CA ASP A 98 20.79 12.80 -30.86
C ASP A 98 19.88 12.32 -29.74
N LYS A 99 19.18 11.21 -29.93
CA LYS A 99 18.22 10.64 -28.95
C LYS A 99 18.59 9.21 -28.64
N THR A 100 18.35 8.85 -27.38
CA THR A 100 18.47 7.48 -26.90
C THR A 100 17.17 7.06 -26.20
N ARG A 101 16.67 5.88 -26.56
CA ARG A 101 15.53 5.23 -25.91
C ARG A 101 16.02 4.12 -24.99
N VAL A 102 15.56 4.13 -23.76
CA VAL A 102 15.83 3.10 -22.76
C VAL A 102 14.48 2.55 -22.28
N ALA A 103 14.32 1.24 -22.34
CA ALA A 103 13.11 0.58 -21.84
C ALA A 103 13.37 -0.06 -20.48
N PHE A 104 12.34 -0.07 -19.65
CA PHE A 104 12.33 -0.69 -18.33
C PHE A 104 11.07 -1.54 -18.17
N ASP A 105 11.22 -2.69 -17.57
CA ASP A 105 10.12 -3.52 -17.11
C ASP A 105 10.03 -3.33 -15.59
N ALA A 106 8.85 -2.96 -15.09
CA ALA A 106 8.55 -2.80 -13.68
C ALA A 106 7.47 -3.80 -13.25
N SER A 107 7.57 -4.31 -12.03
CA SER A 107 6.57 -5.21 -11.49
C SER A 107 6.45 -5.10 -9.98
N ASP A 108 5.23 -5.29 -9.50
CA ASP A 108 4.89 -5.47 -8.11
C ASP A 108 4.22 -6.81 -7.88
N ALA A 109 4.50 -7.45 -6.73
CA ALA A 109 4.01 -8.78 -6.42
C ALA A 109 2.64 -8.76 -5.73
N SER A 110 2.29 -7.66 -5.08
CA SER A 110 1.18 -7.55 -4.14
C SER A 110 0.13 -6.53 -4.59
N SER A 111 0.53 -5.54 -5.42
CA SER A 111 -0.34 -4.44 -5.80
C SER A 111 -0.18 -4.00 -7.26
N TYR A 112 -0.80 -2.88 -7.63
CA TYR A 112 -0.75 -2.31 -8.97
C TYR A 112 0.18 -1.11 -9.01
N LEU A 113 0.87 -0.95 -10.13
CA LEU A 113 1.67 0.24 -10.43
C LEU A 113 0.74 1.39 -10.81
N THR A 114 1.03 2.60 -10.32
CA THR A 114 0.14 3.75 -10.52
C THR A 114 0.79 4.91 -11.26
N ARG A 115 2.08 5.10 -11.07
CA ARG A 115 2.83 6.19 -11.72
C ARG A 115 4.31 5.88 -11.78
N ALA A 116 4.96 6.51 -12.74
CA ALA A 116 6.42 6.45 -12.86
C ALA A 116 6.99 7.83 -13.19
N GLU A 117 8.25 8.00 -12.82
CA GLU A 117 9.04 9.17 -13.13
C GLU A 117 10.49 8.77 -13.41
N TYR A 118 11.20 9.54 -14.21
CA TYR A 118 12.59 9.29 -14.51
C TYR A 118 13.46 10.51 -14.25
N SER A 119 14.73 10.26 -14.02
CA SER A 119 15.78 11.28 -13.89
C SER A 119 16.96 10.91 -14.79
N VAL A 120 17.59 11.92 -15.36
CA VAL A 120 18.82 11.79 -16.17
C VAL A 120 19.96 12.47 -15.42
N ASN A 121 21.05 11.75 -15.17
CA ASN A 121 22.23 12.26 -14.46
C ASN A 121 21.89 12.92 -13.11
N GLY A 122 20.88 12.42 -12.40
CA GLY A 122 20.45 12.97 -11.12
C GLY A 122 19.74 14.33 -11.22
N SER A 123 19.24 14.71 -12.40
CA SER A 123 18.43 15.91 -12.60
C SER A 123 17.04 15.78 -11.96
N GLU A 124 16.19 16.80 -12.15
CA GLU A 124 14.79 16.77 -11.72
C GLU A 124 14.06 15.55 -12.26
N TRP A 125 13.17 14.98 -11.42
CA TRP A 125 12.29 13.89 -11.81
C TRP A 125 11.20 14.37 -12.76
N ARG A 126 11.00 13.63 -13.84
CA ARG A 126 10.01 13.91 -14.88
C ARG A 126 9.06 12.74 -15.02
N PRO A 127 7.75 12.98 -15.17
CA PRO A 127 6.79 11.91 -15.34
C PRO A 127 7.07 11.12 -16.63
N VAL A 128 6.83 9.82 -16.59
CA VAL A 128 6.78 8.93 -17.74
C VAL A 128 5.55 8.03 -17.61
N TYR A 129 4.91 7.74 -18.72
CA TYR A 129 3.74 6.89 -18.79
C TYR A 129 4.13 5.49 -19.25
N ALA A 130 3.35 4.50 -18.87
CA ALA A 130 3.49 3.16 -19.40
C ALA A 130 3.34 3.15 -20.92
N ASP A 131 3.93 2.17 -21.60
CA ASP A 131 3.95 2.12 -23.07
C ASP A 131 2.54 1.96 -23.68
N ASP A 132 1.58 1.43 -22.93
CA ASP A 132 0.17 1.37 -23.32
C ASP A 132 -0.63 2.64 -22.94
N GLY A 133 0.00 3.58 -22.21
CA GLY A 133 -0.55 4.89 -21.85
C GLY A 133 -1.09 5.01 -20.43
N ILE A 134 -1.26 3.91 -19.68
CA ILE A 134 -1.80 3.92 -18.32
C ILE A 134 -1.06 2.92 -17.43
N SER A 135 -0.75 3.32 -16.19
CA SER A 135 -0.20 2.41 -15.18
C SER A 135 -1.34 1.93 -14.30
N ASP A 136 -1.83 0.72 -14.53
CA ASP A 136 -2.98 0.14 -13.82
C ASP A 136 -2.84 -1.37 -13.57
N GLY A 137 -1.67 -1.95 -13.89
CA GLY A 137 -1.37 -3.36 -13.74
C GLY A 137 -0.26 -3.67 -12.74
N PRO A 138 -0.12 -4.94 -12.35
CA PRO A 138 1.00 -5.40 -11.51
C PRO A 138 2.32 -5.47 -12.28
N ARG A 139 2.28 -5.27 -13.59
CA ARG A 139 3.46 -5.24 -14.48
C ARG A 139 3.25 -4.22 -15.56
N GLU A 140 4.24 -3.36 -15.74
CA GLU A 140 4.23 -2.30 -16.74
C GLU A 140 5.59 -2.18 -17.43
N ARG A 141 5.55 -1.66 -18.63
CA ARG A 141 6.74 -1.29 -19.38
C ARG A 141 6.78 0.21 -19.62
N TYR A 142 7.94 0.80 -19.40
CA TYR A 142 8.18 2.22 -19.58
C TYR A 142 9.32 2.44 -20.55
N THR A 143 9.10 3.24 -21.60
CA THR A 143 10.14 3.65 -22.53
C THR A 143 10.46 5.12 -22.32
N VAL A 144 11.68 5.40 -21.89
CA VAL A 144 12.19 6.76 -21.68
C VAL A 144 13.01 7.17 -22.90
N GLU A 145 12.66 8.29 -23.52
CA GLU A 145 13.45 8.92 -24.57
C GLU A 145 14.20 10.13 -24.00
N ILE A 146 15.51 10.13 -24.10
CA ILE A 146 16.37 11.23 -23.62
C ILE A 146 17.18 11.82 -24.78
N ALA A 147 17.49 13.13 -24.67
CA ALA A 147 18.42 13.77 -25.57
C ALA A 147 19.87 13.39 -25.22
N THR A 148 20.63 12.93 -26.19
CA THR A 148 22.04 12.55 -26.07
C THR A 148 22.88 13.22 -27.20
N PRO A 149 22.96 14.57 -27.18
CA PRO A 149 23.57 15.34 -28.28
C PRO A 149 25.09 15.16 -28.39
N THR A 150 25.73 14.66 -27.33
CA THR A 150 27.19 14.40 -27.30
C THR A 150 27.46 12.97 -26.90
N SER A 151 28.57 12.39 -27.38
CA SER A 151 29.04 11.11 -26.88
C SER A 151 29.44 11.23 -25.41
N GLY A 152 29.04 10.26 -24.58
CA GLY A 152 29.32 10.24 -23.17
C GLY A 152 28.48 9.21 -22.42
N GLU A 153 28.61 9.18 -21.13
CA GLU A 153 27.78 8.34 -20.25
C GLU A 153 26.58 9.14 -19.78
N TYR A 154 25.42 8.50 -19.86
CA TYR A 154 24.16 9.03 -19.36
C TYR A 154 23.57 8.04 -18.37
N ALA A 155 23.39 8.45 -17.13
CA ALA A 155 22.68 7.66 -16.12
C ALA A 155 21.19 7.97 -16.20
N VAL A 156 20.38 6.96 -16.54
CA VAL A 156 18.92 7.07 -16.54
C VAL A 156 18.37 6.24 -15.39
N THR A 157 17.66 6.88 -14.47
CA THR A 157 17.02 6.22 -13.35
C THR A 157 15.52 6.31 -13.52
N LEU A 158 14.81 5.18 -13.39
CA LEU A 158 13.36 5.11 -13.31
C LEU A 158 12.96 4.93 -11.86
N ARG A 159 11.88 5.58 -11.44
CA ARG A 159 11.20 5.36 -10.18
C ARG A 159 9.74 5.04 -10.47
N VAL A 160 9.26 3.97 -9.88
CA VAL A 160 7.87 3.52 -10.05
C VAL A 160 7.21 3.41 -8.68
N TYR A 161 5.97 3.82 -8.61
CA TYR A 161 5.16 3.78 -7.40
C TYR A 161 3.99 2.82 -7.59
N ASP A 162 3.67 2.09 -6.54
CA ASP A 162 2.46 1.30 -6.45
C ASP A 162 1.25 2.12 -5.94
N VAL A 163 0.11 1.45 -5.78
CA VAL A 163 -1.12 2.05 -5.25
C VAL A 163 -1.02 2.41 -3.76
N ASN A 164 -0.14 1.75 -3.01
CA ASN A 164 0.09 2.00 -1.59
C ASN A 164 1.13 3.11 -1.34
N GLY A 165 1.79 3.58 -2.39
CA GLY A 165 2.79 4.65 -2.34
C GLY A 165 4.21 4.16 -2.08
N ASN A 166 4.46 2.83 -2.11
CA ASN A 166 5.82 2.30 -2.06
C ASN A 166 6.53 2.64 -3.37
N ALA A 167 7.81 3.00 -3.29
CA ALA A 167 8.60 3.45 -4.43
C ALA A 167 9.81 2.55 -4.67
N GLY A 168 9.91 1.97 -5.87
CA GLY A 168 11.08 1.28 -6.39
C GLY A 168 11.94 2.16 -7.30
N ASN A 169 13.24 1.93 -7.32
CA ASN A 169 14.21 2.60 -8.20
C ASN A 169 15.13 1.57 -8.88
#